data_112a085ff43290a999fe1b329d2df509
#
_entry.id   112a085ff43290a999fe1b329d2df509
#
_cell.length_a   1.000
_cell.length_b   1.000
_cell.length_c   1.000
_cell.angle_alpha   90.00
_cell.angle_beta   90.00
_cell.angle_gamma   90.00
#
_symmetry.space_group_name_H-M   'P 1'
#
loop_
_entity.id
_entity.type
_entity.pdbx_description
1 polymer ?
#
loop_
_entity_poly.entity_id
_entity_poly.type
_entity_poly.pdbx_seq_one_letter_code
_entity_poly.pdbx_strand_id
1 'polypeptide(L)'
;MEIINWIEDWYLSQCDGDWEHEFGVEISNCDNPGWNVKIDLRYTPYEDFTKEWELVEKGENDWYGVKIENAVYDAAGDPKKLKFLLDGFREFVETNKKLPPTKT
;
A
#
# COMPACT_ATOMS: atom_id res chain seq x y z
N MET A 1 -13.11 -11.02 1.43
CA MET A 1 -13.40 -9.97 0.44
C MET A 1 -12.32 -9.96 -0.61
N GLU A 2 -12.71 -9.86 -1.85
CA GLU A 2 -11.74 -9.77 -2.94
C GLU A 2 -10.94 -8.49 -2.83
N ILE A 3 -9.67 -8.53 -3.27
CA ILE A 3 -8.75 -7.43 -3.02
C ILE A 3 -9.19 -6.12 -3.69
N ILE A 4 -9.77 -6.17 -4.88
CA ILE A 4 -10.21 -4.96 -5.54
C ILE A 4 -11.33 -4.30 -4.74
N ASN A 5 -12.28 -5.08 -4.27
CA ASN A 5 -13.36 -4.55 -3.43
C ASN A 5 -12.80 -3.99 -2.12
N TRP A 6 -11.81 -4.68 -1.56
CA TRP A 6 -11.20 -4.23 -0.33
C TRP A 6 -10.50 -2.88 -0.50
N ILE A 7 -9.73 -2.72 -1.58
CA ILE A 7 -8.99 -1.47 -1.78
C ILE A 7 -9.95 -0.32 -2.08
N GLU A 8 -11.04 -0.60 -2.79
CA GLU A 8 -12.08 0.41 -3.01
C GLU A 8 -12.67 0.88 -1.69
N ASP A 9 -12.99 -0.07 -0.82
CA ASP A 9 -13.55 0.28 0.51
C ASP A 9 -12.55 1.06 1.34
N TRP A 10 -11.27 0.65 1.30
CA TRP A 10 -10.24 1.35 2.05
C TRP A 10 -10.11 2.80 1.56
N TYR A 11 -10.02 2.97 0.25
CA TYR A 11 -9.92 4.30 -0.35
C TYR A 11 -11.11 5.17 0.06
N LEU A 12 -12.31 4.62 -0.11
CA LEU A 12 -13.52 5.36 0.23
C LEU A 12 -13.54 5.76 1.70
N SER A 13 -13.03 4.91 2.58
CA SER A 13 -13.00 5.20 4.00
C SER A 13 -12.05 6.36 4.36
N GLN A 14 -11.11 6.69 3.47
CA GLN A 14 -10.22 7.83 3.68
C GLN A 14 -10.81 9.13 3.16
N CYS A 15 -11.75 9.04 2.22
CA CYS A 15 -12.33 10.23 1.60
C CYS A 15 -13.21 10.97 2.60
N ASP A 16 -12.93 12.24 2.80
CA ASP A 16 -13.66 13.08 3.77
C ASP A 16 -13.97 14.48 3.24
N GLY A 17 -13.78 14.69 1.94
CA GLY A 17 -13.96 16.00 1.32
C GLY A 17 -12.67 16.78 1.15
N ASP A 18 -11.61 16.35 1.80
CA ASP A 18 -10.30 17.01 1.73
C ASP A 18 -9.21 16.04 1.32
N TRP A 19 -9.17 14.87 1.97
CA TRP A 19 -8.10 13.90 1.74
C TRP A 19 -7.97 13.52 0.27
N GLU A 20 -9.09 13.23 -0.38
CA GLU A 20 -9.08 12.76 -1.76
C GLU A 20 -8.63 13.80 -2.78
N HIS A 21 -8.55 15.07 -2.38
CA HIS A 21 -8.08 16.13 -3.27
C HIS A 21 -6.56 16.17 -3.35
N GLU A 22 -5.86 15.58 -2.40
CA GLU A 22 -4.40 15.63 -2.38
C GLU A 22 -3.75 14.26 -2.34
N PHE A 23 -4.49 13.25 -1.91
CA PHE A 23 -3.94 11.91 -1.65
C PHE A 23 -4.76 10.84 -2.33
N GLY A 24 -4.22 9.65 -2.39
CA GLY A 24 -4.94 8.57 -3.03
C GLY A 24 -4.11 7.31 -3.21
N VAL A 25 -4.59 6.47 -4.10
CA VAL A 25 -3.95 5.22 -4.49
C VAL A 25 -3.51 5.38 -5.93
N GLU A 26 -2.23 5.16 -6.20
CA GLU A 26 -1.68 5.28 -7.54
C GLU A 26 -1.12 3.94 -7.97
N ILE A 27 -1.58 3.45 -9.11
CA ILE A 27 -1.07 2.22 -9.72
C ILE A 27 -0.49 2.59 -11.06
N SER A 28 0.78 2.30 -11.26
CA SER A 28 1.47 2.62 -12.49
C SER A 28 2.42 1.50 -12.86
N ASN A 29 3.05 1.64 -14.00
CA ASN A 29 4.05 0.68 -14.44
C ASN A 29 5.45 1.25 -14.26
N CYS A 30 6.39 0.35 -14.07
CA CYS A 30 7.80 0.68 -14.17
C CYS A 30 8.38 -0.04 -15.39
N ASP A 31 9.49 0.45 -15.89
CA ASP A 31 10.01 -0.08 -17.15
C ASP A 31 11.04 -1.19 -17.02
N ASN A 32 11.04 -1.85 -15.89
CA ASN A 32 11.87 -3.05 -15.69
C ASN A 32 11.45 -4.27 -16.50
N PRO A 33 10.22 -4.58 -16.90
CA PRO A 33 8.89 -4.02 -16.63
C PRO A 33 8.30 -4.45 -15.29
N GLY A 34 7.19 -3.83 -14.92
CA GLY A 34 6.53 -4.20 -13.67
C GLY A 34 5.44 -3.23 -13.29
N TRP A 35 5.02 -3.37 -12.04
CA TRP A 35 3.98 -2.53 -11.43
C TRP A 35 4.56 -1.74 -10.29
N ASN A 36 4.03 -0.55 -10.08
CA ASN A 36 4.32 0.26 -8.91
C ASN A 36 3.00 0.66 -8.26
N VAL A 37 2.90 0.47 -6.97
CA VAL A 37 1.71 0.82 -6.21
C VAL A 37 2.14 1.79 -5.13
N LYS A 38 1.58 2.99 -5.14
CA LYS A 38 1.85 4.01 -4.14
C LYS A 38 0.55 4.39 -3.47
N ILE A 39 0.52 4.33 -2.15
CA ILE A 39 -0.68 4.62 -1.39
C ILE A 39 -0.32 5.61 -0.32
N ASP A 40 -0.98 6.75 -0.32
CA ASP A 40 -0.72 7.78 0.66
C ASP A 40 -1.26 7.39 2.02
N LEU A 41 -0.42 7.57 3.05
CA LEU A 41 -0.80 7.27 4.42
C LEU A 41 -1.01 8.53 5.24
N ARG A 42 -0.85 9.71 4.64
CA ARG A 42 -1.01 10.98 5.34
C ARG A 42 -2.42 11.11 5.89
N TYR A 43 -2.53 11.48 7.13
CA TYR A 43 -3.79 11.63 7.85
C TYR A 43 -4.57 10.32 8.01
N THR A 44 -3.85 9.19 7.95
CA THR A 44 -4.40 7.90 8.30
C THR A 44 -3.73 7.40 9.57
N PRO A 45 -4.27 6.37 10.22
CA PRO A 45 -3.62 5.81 11.41
C PRO A 45 -2.21 5.25 11.14
N TYR A 46 -1.80 5.14 9.87
CA TYR A 46 -0.54 4.51 9.49
C TYR A 46 0.52 5.50 9.05
N GLU A 47 0.27 6.82 9.21
CA GLU A 47 1.18 7.80 8.64
C GLU A 47 2.57 7.83 9.28
N ASP A 48 2.71 7.33 10.50
CA ASP A 48 3.99 7.33 11.19
C ASP A 48 4.82 6.08 10.94
N PHE A 49 4.29 5.11 10.21
CA PHE A 49 5.06 3.91 9.90
C PHE A 49 6.18 4.23 8.90
N THR A 50 7.31 3.58 9.10
CA THR A 50 8.44 3.68 8.16
C THR A 50 8.98 2.28 7.92
N LYS A 51 9.53 2.05 6.73
CA LYS A 51 10.15 0.80 6.37
C LYS A 51 11.17 1.08 5.27
N GLU A 52 12.40 0.66 5.48
CA GLU A 52 13.42 0.81 4.46
C GLU A 52 13.09 -0.12 3.30
N TRP A 53 13.52 0.27 2.11
CA TRP A 53 13.32 -0.53 0.91
C TRP A 53 13.86 -1.95 1.13
N GLU A 54 13.01 -2.92 0.90
CA GLU A 54 13.39 -4.32 1.01
C GLU A 54 12.98 -5.02 -0.27
N LEU A 55 13.97 -5.49 -1.01
CA LEU A 55 13.77 -6.19 -2.27
C LEU A 55 13.86 -7.69 -2.04
N VAL A 56 12.89 -8.43 -2.56
CA VAL A 56 12.92 -9.88 -2.58
C VAL A 56 12.99 -10.28 -4.04
N GLU A 57 14.10 -10.88 -4.45
CA GLU A 57 14.33 -11.23 -5.84
C GLU A 57 14.63 -12.71 -5.93
N LYS A 58 13.71 -13.47 -6.48
CA LYS A 58 13.85 -14.91 -6.63
C LYS A 58 14.24 -15.31 -8.03
N GLY A 59 14.22 -14.36 -8.96
CA GLY A 59 14.58 -14.57 -10.34
C GLY A 59 14.34 -13.30 -11.12
N GLU A 60 14.77 -13.29 -12.36
CA GLU A 60 14.65 -12.13 -13.23
C GLU A 60 13.19 -11.69 -13.40
N ASN A 61 12.27 -12.66 -13.42
CA ASN A 61 10.85 -12.39 -13.60
C ASN A 61 10.02 -12.68 -12.36
N ASP A 62 10.66 -12.72 -11.19
CA ASP A 62 9.97 -13.01 -9.93
C ASP A 62 10.59 -12.18 -8.82
N TRP A 63 10.09 -10.95 -8.66
CA TRP A 63 10.65 -10.02 -7.69
C TRP A 63 9.58 -9.05 -7.20
N TYR A 64 9.78 -8.55 -6.00
CA TYR A 64 8.98 -7.46 -5.45
C TYR A 64 9.75 -6.76 -4.36
N GLY A 65 9.31 -5.56 -4.03
CA GLY A 65 9.89 -4.80 -2.95
C GLY A 65 8.90 -3.81 -2.40
N VAL A 66 9.15 -3.38 -1.18
CA VAL A 66 8.28 -2.44 -0.46
C VAL A 66 9.11 -1.50 0.38
N LYS A 67 8.69 -0.25 0.43
CA LYS A 67 9.20 0.70 1.41
C LYS A 67 8.05 1.57 1.89
N ILE A 68 8.22 2.18 3.05
CA ILE A 68 7.28 3.17 3.57
C ILE A 68 8.10 4.37 3.99
N GLU A 69 7.89 5.48 3.32
CA GLU A 69 8.69 6.68 3.54
C GLU A 69 7.81 7.90 3.28
N ASN A 70 7.96 8.91 4.12
CA ASN A 70 7.22 10.17 3.97
C ASN A 70 5.71 9.97 3.88
N ALA A 71 5.20 9.03 4.68
CA ALA A 71 3.78 8.68 4.72
C ALA A 71 3.25 8.17 3.37
N VAL A 72 4.10 7.41 2.66
CA VAL A 72 3.71 6.73 1.42
C VAL A 72 4.11 5.27 1.49
N TYR A 73 3.14 4.39 1.29
CA TYR A 73 3.39 2.96 1.12
C TYR A 73 3.74 2.77 -0.36
N ASP A 74 4.96 2.36 -0.64
CA ASP A 74 5.48 2.31 -2.00
C ASP A 74 5.96 0.90 -2.30
N ALA A 75 5.24 0.20 -3.16
CA ALA A 75 5.54 -1.18 -3.50
C ALA A 75 5.76 -1.32 -5.00
N ALA A 76 6.63 -2.23 -5.36
CA ALA A 76 6.91 -2.52 -6.77
C ALA A 76 7.09 -4.01 -6.96
N GLY A 77 6.80 -4.51 -8.16
CA GLY A 77 6.96 -5.91 -8.45
C GLY A 77 6.92 -6.20 -9.94
N ASP A 78 7.23 -7.43 -10.29
CA ASP A 78 7.24 -7.86 -11.67
C ASP A 78 5.84 -7.83 -12.29
N PRO A 79 5.71 -8.03 -13.62
CA PRO A 79 4.41 -7.86 -14.28
C PRO A 79 3.26 -8.73 -13.77
N LYS A 80 3.55 -9.76 -13.00
CA LYS A 80 2.50 -10.65 -12.47
C LYS A 80 2.22 -10.44 -11.00
N LYS A 81 2.73 -9.36 -10.42
CA LYS A 81 2.64 -9.13 -8.98
C LYS A 81 1.58 -8.12 -8.56
N LEU A 82 0.78 -7.57 -9.48
CA LEU A 82 -0.14 -6.51 -9.07
C LEU A 82 -1.05 -6.92 -7.92
N LYS A 83 -1.71 -8.06 -8.04
CA LYS A 83 -2.57 -8.54 -6.97
C LYS A 83 -1.77 -8.77 -5.69
N PHE A 84 -0.58 -9.35 -5.82
CA PHE A 84 0.30 -9.61 -4.70
C PHE A 84 0.65 -8.31 -3.96
N LEU A 85 0.95 -7.24 -4.71
CA LEU A 85 1.29 -5.95 -4.09
C LEU A 85 0.10 -5.35 -3.36
N LEU A 86 -1.08 -5.45 -3.93
CA LEU A 86 -2.28 -4.96 -3.27
C LEU A 86 -2.63 -5.79 -2.04
N ASP A 87 -2.50 -7.12 -2.14
CA ASP A 87 -2.70 -8.01 -1.00
C ASP A 87 -1.72 -7.66 0.13
N GLY A 88 -0.49 -7.30 -0.24
CA GLY A 88 0.51 -6.90 0.74
C GLY A 88 0.11 -5.65 1.51
N PHE A 89 -0.48 -4.68 0.82
CA PHE A 89 -0.97 -3.49 1.49
C PHE A 89 -2.11 -3.83 2.45
N ARG A 90 -3.03 -4.67 2.01
CA ARG A 90 -4.12 -5.10 2.88
C ARG A 90 -3.59 -5.80 4.13
N GLU A 91 -2.61 -6.67 3.95
CA GLU A 91 -2.02 -7.36 5.09
C GLU A 91 -1.35 -6.37 6.04
N PHE A 92 -0.65 -5.37 5.49
CA PHE A 92 -0.04 -4.32 6.30
C PHE A 92 -1.09 -3.59 7.13
N VAL A 93 -2.19 -3.20 6.51
CA VAL A 93 -3.27 -2.48 7.20
C VAL A 93 -3.90 -3.35 8.28
N GLU A 94 -4.21 -4.59 7.95
CA GLU A 94 -4.91 -5.46 8.89
C GLU A 94 -4.03 -5.92 10.04
N THR A 95 -2.73 -6.10 9.77
CA THR A 95 -1.78 -6.49 10.81
C THR A 95 -1.50 -5.35 11.78
N ASN A 96 -1.49 -4.11 11.27
CA ASN A 96 -1.14 -2.94 12.07
C ASN A 96 -2.34 -2.10 12.46
N LYS A 97 -3.54 -2.67 12.34
CA LYS A 97 -4.76 -1.96 12.66
C LYS A 97 -4.74 -1.57 14.12
N LYS A 98 -4.87 -0.28 14.37
CA LYS A 98 -4.90 0.21 15.74
C LYS A 98 -6.24 -0.09 16.34
N LEU A 99 -6.22 -0.77 17.47
CA LEU A 99 -7.43 -0.97 18.22
C LEU A 99 -7.87 0.37 18.81
N PRO A 100 -9.18 0.60 18.94
CA PRO A 100 -9.62 1.78 19.64
C PRO A 100 -9.02 1.77 21.04
N PRO A 101 -8.73 2.94 21.61
CA PRO A 101 -8.14 2.99 22.92
C PRO A 101 -9.02 2.21 23.87
N THR A 102 -8.43 1.20 24.51
CA THR A 102 -9.16 0.46 25.51
C THR A 102 -9.39 1.36 26.68
N LYS A 103 -10.60 1.36 27.13
CA LYS A 103 -10.90 2.05 28.35
C LYS A 103 -10.49 1.18 29.50
N THR A 104 -9.49 1.55 30.13
CA THR A 104 -9.07 0.84 31.31
C THR A 104 -9.18 1.77 32.46
#